data_6dc7864fa9252ffb6a0499766f3505f4
#
_entry.id   6dc7864fa9252ffb6a0499766f3505f4
#
_cell.length_a   1.000
_cell.length_b   1.000
_cell.length_c   1.000
_cell.angle_alpha   90.00
_cell.angle_beta   90.00
_cell.angle_gamma   90.00
#
_symmetry.space_group_name_H-M   'P 1'
#
loop_
_entity.id
_entity.type
_entity.pdbx_description
1 polymer ?
#
loop_
_entity_poly.entity_id
_entity_poly.type
_entity_poly.pdbx_seq_one_letter_code
_entity_poly.pdbx_strand_id
1 'polypeptide(L)'
;KEVSALLQQAKQERRCCYGTSDAQRRALKRRLHAGELVSPYKNLYADRTLWNTMTREQQSLQVIRALSAIHPQWVFAGLSAACVYGLQHNYSLHDGTVHIASKSGIGGGDEARLNRIYINRIPTRKHNGILLTTPARTLLDCAAFPFPQALPIYDSALRKSLTTIEEVQSLMIQSVCDEVSVTKLLKYADPLSENGG
;
A
#
# COMPACT_ATOMS: atom_id res chain seq x y z
N LYS A 1 -25.97 -17.54 -6.05
CA LYS A 1 -26.47 -16.13 -6.01
C LYS A 1 -25.65 -15.27 -5.02
N GLU A 2 -25.46 -15.70 -3.78
CA GLU A 2 -24.79 -14.94 -2.72
C GLU A 2 -23.32 -14.54 -3.07
N VAL A 3 -22.50 -15.47 -3.54
CA VAL A 3 -21.10 -15.18 -3.90
C VAL A 3 -20.99 -14.26 -5.13
N SER A 4 -21.94 -14.33 -6.05
CA SER A 4 -21.96 -13.40 -7.19
C SER A 4 -22.28 -11.97 -6.72
N ALA A 5 -23.15 -11.81 -5.73
CA ALA A 5 -23.42 -10.51 -5.11
C ALA A 5 -22.18 -9.95 -4.39
N LEU A 6 -21.44 -10.80 -3.63
CA LEU A 6 -20.18 -10.41 -2.99
C LEU A 6 -19.12 -9.94 -3.99
N LEU A 7 -18.97 -10.64 -5.10
CA LEU A 7 -18.03 -10.25 -6.16
C LEU A 7 -18.45 -8.94 -6.82
N GLN A 8 -19.75 -8.74 -7.05
CA GLN A 8 -20.27 -7.51 -7.60
C GLN A 8 -20.05 -6.31 -6.65
N GLN A 9 -20.33 -6.50 -5.36
CA GLN A 9 -20.06 -5.49 -4.34
C GLN A 9 -18.56 -5.14 -4.29
N ALA A 10 -17.68 -6.13 -4.24
CA ALA A 10 -16.25 -5.92 -4.23
C ALA A 10 -15.76 -5.13 -5.45
N LYS A 11 -16.34 -5.41 -6.63
CA LYS A 11 -16.06 -4.67 -7.86
C LYS A 11 -16.52 -3.20 -7.77
N GLN A 12 -17.71 -2.93 -7.24
CA GLN A 12 -18.22 -1.57 -7.05
C GLN A 12 -17.33 -0.79 -6.05
N GLU A 13 -16.88 -1.43 -4.98
CA GLU A 13 -16.00 -0.86 -3.97
C GLU A 13 -14.51 -0.85 -4.41
N ARG A 14 -14.21 -1.32 -5.61
CA ARG A 14 -12.84 -1.39 -6.18
C ARG A 14 -11.85 -2.07 -5.22
N ARG A 15 -12.26 -3.20 -4.64
CA ARG A 15 -11.42 -4.00 -3.73
C ARG A 15 -11.48 -5.48 -4.08
N CYS A 16 -10.53 -6.25 -3.57
CA CYS A 16 -10.64 -7.70 -3.58
C CYS A 16 -11.84 -8.18 -2.76
N CYS A 17 -12.44 -9.29 -3.20
CA CYS A 17 -13.52 -9.97 -2.50
C CYS A 17 -12.96 -10.86 -1.38
N TYR A 18 -13.67 -10.96 -0.28
CA TYR A 18 -13.40 -11.92 0.81
C TYR A 18 -14.71 -12.47 1.37
N GLY A 19 -14.64 -13.67 1.93
CA GLY A 19 -15.81 -14.31 2.55
C GLY A 19 -15.82 -14.07 4.06
N THR A 20 -16.97 -13.69 4.58
CA THR A 20 -17.20 -13.49 6.03
C THR A 20 -17.70 -14.77 6.71
N SER A 21 -18.35 -15.68 5.95
CA SER A 21 -18.82 -16.99 6.45
C SER A 21 -18.01 -18.14 5.83
N ASP A 22 -18.07 -19.32 6.47
CA ASP A 22 -17.41 -20.52 5.94
C ASP A 22 -18.03 -20.98 4.62
N ALA A 23 -19.33 -20.80 4.44
CA ALA A 23 -20.01 -21.10 3.18
C ALA A 23 -19.47 -20.22 2.04
N GLN A 24 -19.32 -18.91 2.27
CA GLN A 24 -18.76 -17.97 1.31
C GLN A 24 -17.29 -18.31 1.00
N ARG A 25 -16.48 -18.58 2.01
CA ARG A 25 -15.06 -18.97 1.85
C ARG A 25 -14.92 -20.23 1.00
N ARG A 26 -15.73 -21.27 1.28
CA ARG A 26 -15.74 -22.50 0.47
C ARG A 26 -16.17 -22.26 -0.97
N ALA A 27 -17.19 -21.42 -1.17
CA ALA A 27 -17.67 -21.09 -2.52
C ALA A 27 -16.66 -20.27 -3.33
N LEU A 28 -15.96 -19.31 -2.71
CA LEU A 28 -14.86 -18.56 -3.35
C LEU A 28 -13.70 -19.49 -3.72
N LYS A 29 -13.31 -20.44 -2.84
CA LYS A 29 -12.28 -21.44 -3.14
C LYS A 29 -12.67 -22.34 -4.32
N ARG A 30 -13.93 -22.77 -4.42
CA ARG A 30 -14.38 -23.57 -5.60
C ARG A 30 -14.22 -22.77 -6.90
N ARG A 31 -14.60 -21.48 -6.92
CA ARG A 31 -14.41 -20.63 -8.11
C ARG A 31 -12.94 -20.35 -8.42
N LEU A 32 -12.09 -20.24 -7.38
CA LEU A 32 -10.63 -20.17 -7.58
C LEU A 32 -10.12 -21.43 -8.28
N HIS A 33 -10.51 -22.64 -7.81
CA HIS A 33 -10.11 -23.90 -8.42
C HIS A 33 -10.68 -24.07 -9.84
N ALA A 34 -11.87 -23.54 -10.12
CA ALA A 34 -12.46 -23.50 -11.46
C ALA A 34 -11.75 -22.51 -12.40
N GLY A 35 -10.78 -21.74 -11.90
CA GLY A 35 -10.03 -20.79 -12.71
C GLY A 35 -10.75 -19.46 -12.98
N GLU A 36 -11.94 -19.24 -12.39
CA GLU A 36 -12.71 -17.99 -12.54
C GLU A 36 -12.08 -16.84 -11.76
N LEU A 37 -11.43 -17.15 -10.63
CA LEU A 37 -10.83 -16.17 -9.74
C LEU A 37 -9.30 -16.32 -9.68
N VAL A 38 -8.64 -15.29 -9.19
CA VAL A 38 -7.27 -15.28 -8.69
C VAL A 38 -7.26 -15.00 -7.20
N SER A 39 -6.20 -15.41 -6.49
CA SER A 39 -5.99 -15.10 -5.07
C SER A 39 -4.69 -14.32 -4.90
N PRO A 40 -4.72 -12.99 -5.03
CA PRO A 40 -3.51 -12.16 -4.95
C PRO A 40 -2.92 -12.07 -3.55
N TYR A 41 -3.74 -12.30 -2.53
CA TYR A 41 -3.36 -12.32 -1.14
C TYR A 41 -4.18 -13.39 -0.41
N LYS A 42 -3.73 -13.86 0.73
CA LYS A 42 -4.42 -14.91 1.51
C LYS A 42 -5.86 -14.52 1.80
N ASN A 43 -6.79 -15.42 1.43
CA ASN A 43 -8.24 -15.24 1.60
C ASN A 43 -8.84 -14.03 0.87
N LEU A 44 -8.11 -13.39 -0.03
CA LEU A 44 -8.60 -12.37 -0.93
C LEU A 44 -8.72 -12.95 -2.35
N TYR A 45 -9.77 -12.55 -3.04
CA TYR A 45 -10.11 -13.06 -4.36
C TYR A 45 -10.47 -11.91 -5.30
N ALA A 46 -10.12 -12.06 -6.57
CA ALA A 46 -10.53 -11.13 -7.62
C ALA A 46 -10.93 -11.91 -8.87
N ASP A 47 -11.82 -11.34 -9.69
CA ASP A 47 -12.15 -11.88 -11.00
C ASP A 47 -10.88 -11.94 -11.86
N ARG A 48 -10.57 -13.10 -12.43
CA ARG A 48 -9.34 -13.33 -13.19
C ARG A 48 -9.23 -12.42 -14.40
N THR A 49 -10.31 -12.26 -15.15
CA THR A 49 -10.31 -11.46 -16.37
C THR A 49 -10.06 -9.99 -16.04
N LEU A 50 -10.80 -9.46 -15.07
CA LEU A 50 -10.64 -8.08 -14.62
C LEU A 50 -9.24 -7.84 -14.01
N TRP A 51 -8.74 -8.77 -13.17
CA TRP A 51 -7.41 -8.68 -12.55
C TRP A 51 -6.30 -8.55 -13.58
N ASN A 52 -6.37 -9.33 -14.66
CA ASN A 52 -5.36 -9.34 -15.71
C ASN A 52 -5.35 -8.06 -16.58
N THR A 53 -6.42 -7.26 -16.53
CA THR A 53 -6.45 -5.95 -17.21
C THR A 53 -5.92 -4.80 -16.36
N MET A 54 -5.71 -5.03 -15.06
CA MET A 54 -5.25 -4.00 -14.13
C MET A 54 -3.73 -3.83 -14.17
N THR A 55 -3.28 -2.59 -13.98
CA THR A 55 -1.89 -2.32 -13.67
C THR A 55 -1.51 -2.89 -12.31
N ARG A 56 -0.22 -3.10 -12.04
CA ARG A 56 0.27 -3.58 -10.73
C ARG A 56 -0.13 -2.67 -9.58
N GLU A 57 -0.12 -1.35 -9.80
CA GLU A 57 -0.60 -0.37 -8.82
C GLU A 57 -2.09 -0.56 -8.52
N GLN A 58 -2.93 -0.70 -9.56
CA GLN A 58 -4.36 -0.97 -9.39
C GLN A 58 -4.61 -2.27 -8.63
N GLN A 59 -3.84 -3.32 -8.94
CA GLN A 59 -3.90 -4.60 -8.22
C GLN A 59 -3.55 -4.42 -6.73
N SER A 60 -2.48 -3.69 -6.41
CA SER A 60 -2.10 -3.39 -5.02
C SER A 60 -3.20 -2.60 -4.30
N LEU A 61 -3.80 -1.60 -4.93
CA LEU A 61 -4.92 -0.84 -4.36
C LEU A 61 -6.14 -1.71 -4.04
N GLN A 62 -6.45 -2.70 -4.90
CA GLN A 62 -7.54 -3.65 -4.65
C GLN A 62 -7.29 -4.47 -3.38
N VAL A 63 -6.06 -4.93 -3.18
CA VAL A 63 -5.65 -5.68 -1.98
C VAL A 63 -5.69 -4.79 -0.73
N ILE A 64 -5.09 -3.59 -0.80
CA ILE A 64 -5.04 -2.64 0.33
C ILE A 64 -6.45 -2.27 0.80
N ARG A 65 -7.38 -1.97 -0.11
CA ARG A 65 -8.77 -1.64 0.23
C ARG A 65 -9.48 -2.80 0.91
N ALA A 66 -9.28 -4.03 0.45
CA ALA A 66 -9.86 -5.22 1.10
C ALA A 66 -9.28 -5.44 2.50
N LEU A 67 -7.96 -5.32 2.65
CA LEU A 67 -7.31 -5.47 3.96
C LEU A 67 -7.69 -4.35 4.92
N SER A 68 -7.85 -3.11 4.45
CA SER A 68 -8.34 -2.00 5.26
C SER A 68 -9.76 -2.23 5.79
N ALA A 69 -10.62 -2.87 5.01
CA ALA A 69 -11.97 -3.25 5.45
C ALA A 69 -11.96 -4.39 6.47
N ILE A 70 -11.05 -5.37 6.32
CA ILE A 70 -10.91 -6.50 7.25
C ILE A 70 -10.20 -6.06 8.55
N HIS A 71 -9.21 -5.19 8.44
CA HIS A 71 -8.35 -4.72 9.51
C HIS A 71 -8.37 -3.17 9.60
N PRO A 72 -9.46 -2.56 10.07
CA PRO A 72 -9.61 -1.10 10.07
C PRO A 72 -8.59 -0.37 10.96
N GLN A 73 -7.92 -1.10 11.87
CA GLN A 73 -6.86 -0.58 12.72
C GLN A 73 -5.46 -0.63 12.08
N TRP A 74 -5.30 -1.29 10.94
CA TRP A 74 -4.01 -1.34 10.28
C TRP A 74 -3.65 0.02 9.71
N VAL A 75 -2.41 0.45 9.96
CA VAL A 75 -1.84 1.67 9.40
C VAL A 75 -0.95 1.26 8.23
N PHE A 76 -1.42 1.50 7.01
CA PHE A 76 -0.58 1.21 5.83
C PHE A 76 0.56 2.22 5.75
N ALA A 77 1.74 1.76 5.32
CA ALA A 77 3.00 2.50 5.35
C ALA A 77 3.80 2.27 4.05
N GLY A 78 4.92 2.93 3.91
CA GLY A 78 5.84 2.74 2.79
C GLY A 78 5.16 2.76 1.43
N LEU A 79 5.45 1.79 0.55
CA LEU A 79 4.87 1.73 -0.79
C LEU A 79 3.33 1.62 -0.76
N SER A 80 2.75 0.90 0.21
CA SER A 80 1.29 0.79 0.32
C SER A 80 0.64 2.14 0.59
N ALA A 81 1.21 2.97 1.46
CA ALA A 81 0.73 4.33 1.70
C ALA A 81 0.98 5.23 0.49
N ALA A 82 2.15 5.16 -0.14
CA ALA A 82 2.47 5.91 -1.35
C ALA A 82 1.46 5.65 -2.47
N CYS A 83 1.08 4.38 -2.64
CA CYS A 83 0.08 3.96 -3.62
C CYS A 83 -1.30 4.58 -3.33
N VAL A 84 -1.76 4.57 -2.07
CA VAL A 84 -3.05 5.16 -1.68
C VAL A 84 -3.05 6.69 -1.82
N TYR A 85 -1.93 7.37 -1.55
CA TYR A 85 -1.76 8.80 -1.80
C TYR A 85 -1.67 9.13 -3.30
N GLY A 86 -1.56 8.12 -4.17
CA GLY A 86 -1.37 8.28 -5.61
C GLY A 86 -0.04 8.95 -5.94
N LEU A 87 1.02 8.62 -5.19
CA LEU A 87 2.37 9.10 -5.47
C LEU A 87 2.94 8.35 -6.67
N GLN A 88 3.70 9.03 -7.52
CA GLN A 88 4.37 8.41 -8.64
C GLN A 88 5.48 7.47 -8.15
N HIS A 89 5.54 6.27 -8.70
CA HIS A 89 6.55 5.29 -8.37
C HIS A 89 6.72 4.27 -9.50
N ASN A 90 7.86 3.60 -9.53
CA ASN A 90 8.13 2.59 -10.52
C ASN A 90 7.24 1.35 -10.27
N TYR A 91 6.62 0.84 -11.35
CA TYR A 91 5.76 -0.35 -11.27
C TYR A 91 6.51 -1.61 -10.79
N SER A 92 7.83 -1.67 -10.96
CA SER A 92 8.67 -2.79 -10.51
C SER A 92 8.73 -2.93 -8.99
N LEU A 93 8.37 -1.88 -8.23
CA LEU A 93 8.28 -1.94 -6.77
C LEU A 93 7.11 -2.80 -6.29
N HIS A 94 6.11 -3.06 -7.14
CA HIS A 94 4.95 -3.88 -6.79
C HIS A 94 5.26 -5.37 -6.99
N ASP A 95 5.72 -6.03 -5.95
CA ASP A 95 5.97 -7.47 -5.88
C ASP A 95 4.83 -8.27 -5.21
N GLY A 96 3.74 -7.59 -4.84
CA GLY A 96 2.61 -8.15 -4.11
C GLY A 96 2.73 -8.03 -2.59
N THR A 97 3.79 -7.41 -2.08
CA THR A 97 3.98 -7.15 -0.65
C THR A 97 3.12 -5.98 -0.18
N VAL A 98 2.45 -6.15 0.95
CA VAL A 98 1.71 -5.11 1.65
C VAL A 98 2.56 -4.58 2.80
N HIS A 99 2.68 -3.26 2.92
CA HIS A 99 3.47 -2.60 3.95
C HIS A 99 2.54 -1.95 4.99
N ILE A 100 2.76 -2.27 6.25
CA ILE A 100 2.05 -1.65 7.38
C ILE A 100 3.03 -1.16 8.44
N ALA A 101 2.65 -0.13 9.17
CA ALA A 101 3.38 0.31 10.36
C ALA A 101 3.00 -0.56 11.56
N SER A 102 3.99 -0.90 12.39
CA SER A 102 3.78 -1.71 13.58
C SER A 102 4.60 -1.17 14.76
N LYS A 103 4.04 -1.24 15.97
CA LYS A 103 4.75 -0.90 17.22
C LYS A 103 5.48 -2.10 17.81
N SER A 104 5.13 -3.30 17.44
CA SER A 104 5.76 -4.53 17.88
C SER A 104 6.49 -5.19 16.72
N GLY A 105 7.53 -5.94 17.04
CA GLY A 105 8.27 -6.75 16.08
C GLY A 105 7.42 -7.85 15.44
N ILE A 106 8.06 -8.69 14.67
CA ILE A 106 7.46 -9.80 13.93
C ILE A 106 6.66 -10.70 14.87
N GLY A 107 5.34 -10.72 14.70
CA GLY A 107 4.49 -11.73 15.32
C GLY A 107 4.65 -13.06 14.58
N GLY A 108 4.81 -14.17 15.31
CA GLY A 108 4.80 -15.49 14.69
C GLY A 108 3.50 -15.71 13.90
N GLY A 109 3.62 -16.03 12.60
CA GLY A 109 2.48 -16.22 11.70
C GLY A 109 2.24 -15.10 10.70
N ASP A 110 3.13 -14.13 10.60
CA ASP A 110 3.09 -13.14 9.53
C ASP A 110 3.17 -13.82 8.16
N GLU A 111 2.36 -13.34 7.25
CA GLU A 111 2.27 -13.87 5.91
C GLU A 111 3.49 -13.44 5.08
N ALA A 112 3.90 -14.29 4.16
CA ALA A 112 5.06 -14.05 3.29
C ALA A 112 5.00 -12.72 2.49
N ARG A 113 3.80 -12.11 2.37
CA ARG A 113 3.56 -10.86 1.64
C ARG A 113 3.16 -9.69 2.55
N LEU A 114 3.43 -9.76 3.85
CA LEU A 114 3.20 -8.67 4.79
C LEU A 114 4.53 -8.17 5.34
N ASN A 115 4.88 -6.95 5.02
CA ASN A 115 6.04 -6.26 5.57
C ASN A 115 5.62 -5.30 6.69
N ARG A 116 6.16 -5.49 7.89
CA ARG A 116 5.92 -4.62 9.04
C ARG A 116 7.10 -3.66 9.21
N ILE A 117 6.81 -2.38 9.03
CA ILE A 117 7.77 -1.30 9.32
C ILE A 117 7.61 -0.95 10.79
N TYR A 118 8.68 -1.18 11.57
CA TYR A 118 8.67 -0.87 13.00
C TYR A 118 8.74 0.65 13.23
N ILE A 119 7.74 1.18 13.90
CA ILE A 119 7.63 2.61 14.21
C ILE A 119 7.11 2.75 15.64
N ASN A 120 7.92 3.30 16.54
CA ASN A 120 7.55 3.45 17.96
C ASN A 120 6.35 4.40 18.14
N ARG A 121 6.38 5.58 17.48
CA ARG A 121 5.28 6.52 17.42
C ARG A 121 4.83 6.66 15.97
N ILE A 122 3.70 6.03 15.64
CA ILE A 122 3.19 6.00 14.27
C ILE A 122 2.39 7.28 13.99
N PRO A 123 2.93 8.25 13.23
CA PRO A 123 2.14 9.39 12.81
C PRO A 123 1.15 8.94 11.74
N THR A 124 -0.14 9.14 12.00
CA THR A 124 -1.23 8.61 11.16
C THR A 124 -2.07 9.69 10.52
N ARG A 125 -2.59 9.39 9.35
CA ARG A 125 -3.57 10.21 8.62
C ARG A 125 -4.58 9.30 7.95
N LYS A 126 -5.86 9.66 8.01
CA LYS A 126 -6.90 8.98 7.24
C LYS A 126 -7.01 9.63 5.86
N HIS A 127 -6.92 8.83 4.80
CA HIS A 127 -7.04 9.27 3.41
C HIS A 127 -7.93 8.30 2.63
N ASN A 128 -8.98 8.81 1.97
CA ASN A 128 -9.97 7.99 1.26
C ASN A 128 -10.52 6.82 2.11
N GLY A 129 -10.74 7.05 3.41
CA GLY A 129 -11.24 6.05 4.34
C GLY A 129 -10.20 5.08 4.88
N ILE A 130 -8.97 5.06 4.37
CA ILE A 130 -7.87 4.17 4.74
C ILE A 130 -6.95 4.87 5.73
N LEU A 131 -6.51 4.16 6.77
CA LEU A 131 -5.57 4.66 7.76
C LEU A 131 -4.13 4.46 7.27
N LEU A 132 -3.38 5.53 7.12
CA LEU A 132 -2.03 5.56 6.56
C LEU A 132 -1.04 6.21 7.52
N THR A 133 0.27 5.98 7.34
CA THR A 133 1.29 6.88 7.85
C THR A 133 1.12 8.27 7.19
N THR A 134 1.51 9.34 7.90
CA THR A 134 1.50 10.69 7.31
C THR A 134 2.38 10.73 6.04
N PRO A 135 2.14 11.65 5.11
CA PRO A 135 2.96 11.75 3.89
C PRO A 135 4.45 11.89 4.20
N ALA A 136 4.84 12.73 5.17
CA ALA A 136 6.24 12.85 5.56
C ALA A 136 6.83 11.52 6.05
N ARG A 137 6.10 10.75 6.89
CA ARG A 137 6.54 9.43 7.33
C ARG A 137 6.62 8.44 6.18
N THR A 138 5.66 8.47 5.27
CA THR A 138 5.65 7.63 4.07
C THR A 138 6.92 7.84 3.24
N LEU A 139 7.40 9.09 3.10
CA LEU A 139 8.65 9.39 2.42
C LEU A 139 9.86 8.80 3.15
N LEU A 140 9.93 8.92 4.49
CA LEU A 140 11.01 8.29 5.26
C LEU A 140 11.06 6.76 5.04
N ASP A 141 9.91 6.10 5.01
CA ASP A 141 9.83 4.65 4.78
C ASP A 141 10.25 4.27 3.35
N CYS A 142 9.90 5.10 2.35
CA CYS A 142 10.24 4.87 0.95
C CYS A 142 11.72 5.17 0.61
N ALA A 143 12.45 5.85 1.49
CA ALA A 143 13.89 6.08 1.33
C ALA A 143 14.72 4.78 1.34
N ALA A 144 14.14 3.68 1.81
CA ALA A 144 14.74 2.35 1.75
C ALA A 144 14.85 1.78 0.32
N PHE A 145 14.10 2.32 -0.65
CA PHE A 145 14.21 1.92 -2.05
C PHE A 145 15.47 2.52 -2.70
N PRO A 146 16.00 1.89 -3.76
CA PRO A 146 17.07 2.48 -4.56
C PRO A 146 16.72 3.91 -5.01
N PHE A 147 17.71 4.81 -4.99
CA PHE A 147 17.51 6.24 -5.26
C PHE A 147 16.66 6.54 -6.50
N PRO A 148 16.89 5.91 -7.69
CA PRO A 148 16.08 6.19 -8.88
C PRO A 148 14.61 5.79 -8.75
N GLN A 149 14.30 4.84 -7.84
CA GLN A 149 12.94 4.37 -7.59
C GLN A 149 12.23 5.17 -6.50
N ALA A 150 12.99 5.70 -5.53
CA ALA A 150 12.46 6.52 -4.44
C ALA A 150 12.21 7.98 -4.88
N LEU A 151 13.04 8.53 -5.76
CA LEU A 151 12.97 9.94 -6.17
C LEU A 151 11.60 10.36 -6.71
N PRO A 152 10.95 9.61 -7.63
CA PRO A 152 9.62 9.98 -8.13
C PRO A 152 8.55 10.06 -7.05
N ILE A 153 8.69 9.26 -5.98
CA ILE A 153 7.78 9.30 -4.82
C ILE A 153 7.89 10.65 -4.11
N TYR A 154 9.12 11.12 -3.89
CA TYR A 154 9.42 12.43 -3.28
C TYR A 154 8.92 13.58 -4.16
N ASP A 155 9.28 13.58 -5.44
CA ASP A 155 8.85 14.60 -6.40
C ASP A 155 7.32 14.75 -6.41
N SER A 156 6.62 13.64 -6.53
CA SER A 156 5.15 13.68 -6.59
C SER A 156 4.50 14.07 -5.27
N ALA A 157 5.07 13.73 -4.13
CA ALA A 157 4.56 14.13 -2.82
C ALA A 157 4.67 15.65 -2.61
N LEU A 158 5.82 16.23 -2.97
CA LEU A 158 6.07 17.67 -2.90
C LEU A 158 5.21 18.42 -3.93
N ARG A 159 5.14 17.96 -5.17
CA ARG A 159 4.28 18.55 -6.21
C ARG A 159 2.81 18.58 -5.83
N LYS A 160 2.30 17.54 -5.17
CA LYS A 160 0.92 17.47 -4.66
C LYS A 160 0.72 18.25 -3.37
N SER A 161 1.75 18.88 -2.84
CA SER A 161 1.70 19.60 -1.55
C SER A 161 1.14 18.74 -0.41
N LEU A 162 1.43 17.45 -0.43
CA LEU A 162 1.02 16.53 0.63
C LEU A 162 1.88 16.67 1.87
N THR A 163 3.13 17.08 1.70
CA THR A 163 4.12 17.42 2.73
C THR A 163 5.11 18.44 2.19
N THR A 164 5.96 18.98 3.06
CA THR A 164 7.05 19.90 2.71
C THR A 164 8.41 19.30 3.07
N ILE A 165 9.47 19.89 2.52
CA ILE A 165 10.86 19.50 2.85
C ILE A 165 11.09 19.66 4.36
N GLU A 166 10.63 20.76 4.94
CA GLU A 166 10.78 21.09 6.36
C GLU A 166 10.06 20.09 7.27
N GLU A 167 8.84 19.64 6.88
CA GLU A 167 8.11 18.60 7.61
C GLU A 167 8.86 17.28 7.59
N VAL A 168 9.40 16.86 6.44
CA VAL A 168 10.17 15.62 6.31
C VAL A 168 11.45 15.70 7.14
N GLN A 169 12.19 16.82 7.08
CA GLN A 169 13.41 17.05 7.85
C GLN A 169 13.13 17.03 9.36
N SER A 170 12.07 17.71 9.81
CA SER A 170 11.66 17.73 11.22
C SER A 170 11.33 16.34 11.73
N LEU A 171 10.63 15.55 10.93
CA LEU A 171 10.28 14.17 11.30
C LEU A 171 11.50 13.24 11.27
N MET A 172 12.43 13.45 10.34
CA MET A 172 13.68 12.67 10.23
C MET A 172 14.50 12.74 11.52
N ILE A 173 14.66 13.93 12.10
CA ILE A 173 15.39 14.16 13.34
C ILE A 173 14.81 13.36 14.53
N GLN A 174 13.49 13.13 14.51
CA GLN A 174 12.74 12.48 15.60
C GLN A 174 12.48 10.98 15.34
N SER A 175 12.96 10.45 14.21
CA SER A 175 12.61 9.11 13.76
C SER A 175 13.84 8.26 13.51
N VAL A 176 13.71 6.95 13.71
CA VAL A 176 14.68 5.99 13.19
C VAL A 176 14.43 5.82 11.69
N CYS A 177 15.37 6.25 10.87
CA CYS A 177 15.33 6.14 9.40
C CYS A 177 16.75 6.22 8.82
N ASP A 178 16.88 5.97 7.52
CA ASP A 178 18.12 6.19 6.77
C ASP A 178 18.27 7.68 6.43
N GLU A 179 18.87 8.44 7.35
CA GLU A 179 19.08 9.90 7.20
C GLU A 179 19.88 10.26 5.95
N VAL A 180 20.84 9.42 5.55
CA VAL A 180 21.70 9.66 4.38
C VAL A 180 20.87 9.61 3.11
N SER A 181 20.08 8.56 2.95
CA SER A 181 19.18 8.40 1.80
C SER A 181 18.11 9.49 1.77
N VAL A 182 17.46 9.79 2.90
CA VAL A 182 16.45 10.86 2.99
C VAL A 182 17.05 12.22 2.60
N THR A 183 18.19 12.59 3.17
CA THR A 183 18.86 13.86 2.86
C THR A 183 19.22 13.96 1.38
N LYS A 184 19.73 12.87 0.80
CA LYS A 184 20.03 12.82 -0.62
C LYS A 184 18.78 12.99 -1.49
N LEU A 185 17.68 12.28 -1.14
CA LEU A 185 16.42 12.39 -1.86
C LEU A 185 15.84 13.80 -1.79
N LEU A 186 15.81 14.42 -0.61
CA LEU A 186 15.33 15.81 -0.46
C LEU A 186 16.18 16.83 -1.23
N LYS A 187 17.49 16.60 -1.35
CA LYS A 187 18.38 17.47 -2.12
C LYS A 187 18.07 17.46 -3.61
N TYR A 188 17.67 16.31 -4.16
CA TYR A 188 17.44 16.12 -5.59
C TYR A 188 15.96 16.10 -5.97
N ALA A 189 15.05 16.10 -4.99
CA ALA A 189 13.63 16.14 -5.26
C ALA A 189 13.23 17.44 -5.93
N ASP A 190 12.50 17.33 -7.04
CA ASP A 190 12.01 18.45 -7.83
C ASP A 190 10.48 18.40 -7.92
N PRO A 191 9.77 19.32 -7.24
CA PRO A 191 8.31 19.40 -7.33
C PRO A 191 7.82 19.81 -8.72
N LEU A 192 8.69 20.33 -9.59
CA LEU A 192 8.36 20.68 -10.98
C LEU A 192 8.57 19.52 -11.96
N SER A 193 9.18 18.41 -11.51
CA SER A 193 9.37 17.22 -12.34
C SER A 193 8.02 16.62 -12.75
N GLU A 194 7.73 16.54 -14.05
CA GLU A 194 6.42 16.09 -14.54
C GLU A 194 6.27 14.56 -14.54
N ASN A 195 7.34 13.81 -14.70
CA ASN A 195 7.29 12.35 -14.95
C ASN A 195 8.27 11.52 -14.11
N GLY A 196 8.65 11.98 -12.95
CA GLY A 196 9.51 11.20 -12.06
C GLY A 196 10.96 11.04 -12.57
N GLY A 197 11.45 12.04 -13.23
CA GLY A 197 12.87 12.18 -13.63
C GLY A 197 13.29 11.27 -14.76
#